data_57d4711b2e92c6d3ddcfaae31b918d3e
#
_entry.id   57d4711b2e92c6d3ddcfaae31b918d3e
#
_cell.length_a   1.000
_cell.length_b   1.000
_cell.length_c   1.000
_cell.angle_alpha   90.00
_cell.angle_beta   90.00
_cell.angle_gamma   90.00
#
_symmetry.space_group_name_H-M   'P 1'
#
loop_
_entity.id
_entity.type
_entity.pdbx_description
1 polymer ?
#
loop_
_entity_poly.entity_id
_entity_poly.type
_entity_poly.pdbx_seq_one_letter_code
_entity_poly.pdbx_strand_id
1 'polypeptide(L)'
;MIPTLTRRSFIATTALTAASLGLPRHAWAATHQPLLLTATSRTLDIDGRAATVWGLVNAQGGIGLTLDPGQRFRVDLTNAMNVDTIIHWHGQIPPNAQDGVPDLPRPMLQPGEMRRFDYEPMPGTYWMHSHVPVQEMDLLAAPLIVRSAADLTADRQEVVMFLHDFSFRPAAEVLAEITGGDGGMAGMDMGAATPAPDPMAEMDMGGMAGMAMDLNDFNFDAYLANDRTLNDPEVIRVDNGGRVRLRIINAAAATVFWIDTGAVEGRLVAVDGHDVQPLPGRRFGLAMGQRLDIELNLPLGEGAFPVLALREGAVERTGIILATAGGAVEKLAGIGETAAAFDTDLSQEAALRAMTPLADRPADSTAMLMLGGSMQPYLWTINRQTWGNHTPVTARSGQRVELTFHNMSMMAHPMHLHGHVFQVVALNGRRLAGALRDTVQVPPMAMVTVAVDAGEAARWMLHCHHMPHLSTGMMTEFAVSA
;
A
#
# COMPACT_ATOMS: atom_id res chain seq x y z
N MET A 1 -10.36 48.50 54.98
CA MET A 1 -10.88 48.33 53.60
C MET A 1 -9.71 48.07 52.71
N ILE A 2 -9.53 46.84 52.29
CA ILE A 2 -8.41 46.41 51.39
C ILE A 2 -9.03 46.33 50.00
N PRO A 3 -8.52 47.02 48.96
CA PRO A 3 -9.07 46.92 47.61
C PRO A 3 -8.58 45.65 46.94
N THR A 4 -9.52 44.90 46.37
CA THR A 4 -9.30 43.72 45.55
C THR A 4 -8.70 44.10 44.18
N LEU A 5 -7.54 43.57 43.87
CA LEU A 5 -6.88 43.69 42.56
C LEU A 5 -7.51 42.73 41.56
N THR A 6 -8.09 43.26 40.50
CA THR A 6 -8.62 42.49 39.40
C THR A 6 -7.52 42.17 38.38
N ARG A 7 -7.68 41.01 37.67
CA ARG A 7 -6.73 40.47 36.67
C ARG A 7 -6.40 41.39 35.47
N ARG A 8 -6.91 42.63 35.43
CA ARG A 8 -6.70 43.58 34.33
C ARG A 8 -5.64 44.64 34.60
N SER A 9 -5.01 44.67 35.78
CA SER A 9 -4.06 45.72 36.19
C SER A 9 -2.60 45.31 36.07
N PHE A 10 -2.27 44.18 35.40
CA PHE A 10 -0.87 43.69 35.32
C PHE A 10 -0.23 43.85 33.95
N ILE A 11 -0.84 44.62 33.04
CA ILE A 11 -0.23 44.92 31.74
C ILE A 11 -0.20 46.42 31.54
N ALA A 12 0.61 47.13 32.30
CA ALA A 12 1.11 48.45 31.93
C ALA A 12 2.30 48.80 32.87
N THR A 13 3.46 48.80 32.31
CA THR A 13 4.70 49.46 32.68
C THR A 13 5.89 48.52 32.67
N THR A 14 6.50 48.36 31.51
CA THR A 14 7.96 48.40 31.32
C THR A 14 8.25 48.49 29.81
N ALA A 15 8.16 49.71 29.28
CA ALA A 15 8.88 50.08 28.07
C ALA A 15 10.29 50.50 28.54
N LEU A 16 11.27 49.64 28.36
CA LEU A 16 12.68 50.00 28.39
C LEU A 16 13.36 49.40 27.16
N THR A 17 13.79 50.28 26.31
CA THR A 17 14.69 50.13 25.18
C THR A 17 15.81 49.11 25.44
N ALA A 18 15.76 47.99 24.69
CA ALA A 18 16.93 47.18 24.44
C ALA A 18 17.23 47.24 22.95
N ALA A 19 18.31 47.90 22.59
CA ALA A 19 18.87 47.88 21.24
C ALA A 19 19.14 46.41 20.83
N SER A 20 18.38 45.90 19.91
CA SER A 20 18.59 44.58 19.31
C SER A 20 19.80 44.64 18.37
N LEU A 21 20.97 44.27 18.88
CA LEU A 21 22.06 43.80 18.04
C LEU A 21 21.52 42.61 17.26
N GLY A 22 21.32 42.77 15.94
CA GLY A 22 20.95 41.71 15.01
C GLY A 22 22.05 40.65 14.95
N LEU A 23 21.97 39.67 15.83
CA LEU A 23 22.67 38.41 15.63
C LEU A 23 21.94 37.69 14.48
N PRO A 24 22.65 37.22 13.46
CA PRO A 24 22.02 36.37 12.47
C PRO A 24 21.45 35.16 13.23
N ARG A 25 20.13 34.99 13.20
CA ARG A 25 19.51 33.72 13.54
C ARG A 25 20.02 32.74 12.50
N HIS A 26 21.12 32.10 12.81
CA HIS A 26 21.41 30.81 12.22
C HIS A 26 20.24 29.93 12.70
N ALA A 27 19.27 29.75 11.83
CA ALA A 27 18.38 28.60 11.92
C ALA A 27 19.34 27.40 11.92
N TRP A 28 19.66 26.89 13.09
CA TRP A 28 20.18 25.56 13.19
C TRP A 28 19.07 24.69 12.58
N ALA A 29 19.27 24.31 11.33
CA ALA A 29 18.60 23.13 10.80
C ALA A 29 18.93 22.03 11.82
N ALA A 30 17.95 21.66 12.63
CA ALA A 30 18.08 20.52 13.49
C ALA A 30 18.51 19.38 12.58
N THR A 31 19.75 18.94 12.69
CA THR A 31 20.23 17.74 12.03
C THR A 31 19.52 16.60 12.74
N HIS A 32 18.28 16.30 12.29
CA HIS A 32 17.54 15.17 12.80
C HIS A 32 18.43 13.95 12.55
N GLN A 33 18.74 13.23 13.62
CA GLN A 33 19.43 11.95 13.53
C GLN A 33 18.64 11.05 12.57
N PRO A 34 19.30 10.23 11.74
CA PRO A 34 18.61 9.28 10.89
C PRO A 34 17.71 8.39 11.72
N LEU A 35 16.54 8.08 11.18
CA LEU A 35 15.68 7.02 11.70
C LEU A 35 16.37 5.68 11.44
N LEU A 36 16.42 4.84 12.45
CA LEU A 36 16.97 3.49 12.31
C LEU A 36 15.84 2.53 11.94
N LEU A 37 16.06 1.73 10.91
CA LEU A 37 15.16 0.70 10.47
C LEU A 37 15.98 -0.59 10.24
N THR A 38 15.50 -1.70 10.75
CA THR A 38 16.21 -2.98 10.67
C THR A 38 15.31 -4.03 10.03
N ALA A 39 15.75 -4.62 8.93
CA ALA A 39 15.17 -5.84 8.39
C ALA A 39 15.68 -7.02 9.22
N THR A 40 14.78 -7.72 9.90
CA THR A 40 15.14 -8.78 10.85
C THR A 40 14.03 -9.81 10.98
N SER A 41 14.36 -10.99 11.55
CA SER A 41 13.35 -11.94 11.97
C SER A 41 12.70 -11.51 13.28
N ARG A 42 11.42 -11.87 13.44
CA ARG A 42 10.62 -11.66 14.64
C ARG A 42 9.72 -12.87 14.88
N THR A 43 9.23 -13.04 16.08
CA THR A 43 8.31 -14.12 16.43
C THR A 43 6.94 -13.55 16.71
N LEU A 44 5.92 -14.11 16.07
CA LEU A 44 4.51 -13.82 16.33
C LEU A 44 3.87 -15.00 17.05
N ASP A 45 2.86 -14.72 17.85
CA ASP A 45 1.91 -15.71 18.34
C ASP A 45 0.66 -15.67 17.46
N ILE A 46 0.44 -16.68 16.67
CA ILE A 46 -0.73 -16.84 15.83
C ILE A 46 -1.60 -17.95 16.40
N ASP A 47 -2.66 -17.55 17.10
CA ASP A 47 -3.63 -18.44 17.74
C ASP A 47 -2.97 -19.48 18.69
N GLY A 48 -1.96 -19.07 19.49
CA GLY A 48 -1.24 -19.90 20.43
C GLY A 48 -0.10 -20.73 19.81
N ARG A 49 0.21 -20.48 18.54
CA ARG A 49 1.32 -21.12 17.82
C ARG A 49 2.37 -20.07 17.45
N ALA A 50 3.62 -20.29 17.90
CA ALA A 50 4.73 -19.42 17.54
C ALA A 50 5.06 -19.53 16.05
N ALA A 51 5.20 -18.38 15.39
CA ALA A 51 5.61 -18.27 13.99
C ALA A 51 6.84 -17.35 13.89
N THR A 52 7.88 -17.79 13.20
CA THR A 52 9.02 -16.94 12.85
C THR A 52 8.72 -16.29 11.52
N VAL A 53 8.69 -14.96 11.48
CA VAL A 53 8.46 -14.14 10.29
C VAL A 53 9.52 -13.06 10.20
N TRP A 54 9.55 -12.33 9.11
CA TRP A 54 10.41 -11.16 8.99
C TRP A 54 9.66 -9.87 9.29
N GLY A 55 10.38 -8.75 9.39
CA GLY A 55 9.78 -7.45 9.60
C GLY A 55 10.79 -6.32 9.55
N LEU A 56 10.25 -5.12 9.39
CA LEU A 56 11.00 -3.87 9.42
C LEU A 56 10.77 -3.19 10.76
N VAL A 57 11.75 -3.31 11.65
CA VAL A 57 11.68 -2.87 13.05
C VAL A 57 12.42 -1.55 13.23
N ASN A 58 11.76 -0.58 13.85
CA ASN A 58 12.37 0.72 14.17
C ASN A 58 13.19 0.67 15.47
N ALA A 59 13.88 1.77 15.81
CA ALA A 59 14.74 1.85 16.99
C ALA A 59 14.02 1.64 18.34
N GLN A 60 12.70 1.78 18.39
CA GLN A 60 11.87 1.56 19.58
C GLN A 60 11.34 0.13 19.68
N GLY A 61 11.68 -0.72 18.70
CA GLY A 61 11.17 -2.10 18.61
C GLY A 61 9.78 -2.22 18.01
N GLY A 62 9.17 -1.13 17.55
CA GLY A 62 7.90 -1.14 16.84
C GLY A 62 8.07 -1.43 15.34
N ILE A 63 6.96 -1.76 14.68
CA ILE A 63 6.93 -2.01 13.23
C ILE A 63 6.63 -0.72 12.50
N GLY A 64 7.44 -0.40 11.49
CA GLY A 64 7.22 0.74 10.60
C GLY A 64 7.70 2.09 11.13
N LEU A 65 7.35 3.12 10.40
CA LEU A 65 7.78 4.50 10.67
C LEU A 65 6.59 5.46 10.57
N THR A 66 6.60 6.46 11.45
CA THR A 66 5.72 7.62 11.35
C THR A 66 6.59 8.89 11.32
N LEU A 67 6.39 9.74 10.32
CA LEU A 67 7.08 11.00 10.13
C LEU A 67 6.12 12.16 10.36
N ASP A 68 6.62 13.19 11.03
CA ASP A 68 5.89 14.44 11.23
C ASP A 68 6.08 15.40 10.03
N PRO A 69 5.20 16.42 9.87
CA PRO A 69 5.29 17.37 8.76
C PRO A 69 6.64 18.07 8.69
N GLY A 70 7.23 18.11 7.48
CA GLY A 70 8.53 18.72 7.22
C GLY A 70 9.72 17.86 7.66
N GLN A 71 9.49 16.69 8.22
CA GLN A 71 10.55 15.72 8.50
C GLN A 71 10.96 15.03 7.19
N ARG A 72 12.27 15.12 6.87
CA ARG A 72 12.82 14.35 5.75
C ARG A 72 12.82 12.85 6.05
N PHE A 73 12.56 12.04 5.03
CA PHE A 73 12.81 10.61 5.10
C PHE A 73 14.31 10.36 5.07
N ARG A 74 14.92 10.42 6.26
CA ARG A 74 16.33 10.10 6.46
C ARG A 74 16.40 8.83 7.29
N VAL A 75 16.68 7.71 6.64
CA VAL A 75 16.63 6.38 7.22
C VAL A 75 17.94 5.65 6.99
N ASP A 76 18.50 5.08 8.04
CA ASP A 76 19.58 4.10 7.98
C ASP A 76 18.94 2.71 8.09
N LEU A 77 18.83 2.00 6.97
CA LEU A 77 18.29 0.64 6.88
C LEU A 77 19.43 -0.36 7.04
N THR A 78 19.32 -1.23 8.02
CA THR A 78 20.28 -2.33 8.25
C THR A 78 19.63 -3.67 7.91
N ASN A 79 20.31 -4.51 7.14
CA ASN A 79 19.94 -5.91 6.94
C ASN A 79 20.55 -6.78 8.06
N ALA A 80 19.75 -7.13 9.05
CA ALA A 80 20.13 -8.06 10.12
C ALA A 80 19.66 -9.51 9.87
N MET A 81 19.17 -9.79 8.66
CA MET A 81 18.84 -11.16 8.22
C MET A 81 20.10 -11.88 7.73
N ASN A 82 19.98 -13.17 7.48
CA ASN A 82 21.04 -14.02 6.93
C ASN A 82 20.96 -14.19 5.39
N VAL A 83 20.11 -13.41 4.74
CA VAL A 83 19.89 -13.42 3.29
C VAL A 83 19.89 -11.99 2.77
N ASP A 84 20.20 -11.83 1.49
CA ASP A 84 20.14 -10.54 0.81
C ASP A 84 18.71 -10.02 0.78
N THR A 85 18.54 -8.71 0.89
CA THR A 85 17.23 -8.05 0.82
C THR A 85 17.30 -6.71 0.11
N ILE A 86 16.14 -6.19 -0.26
CA ILE A 86 15.97 -4.81 -0.72
C ILE A 86 14.57 -4.35 -0.32
N ILE A 87 14.44 -3.09 0.09
CA ILE A 87 13.18 -2.55 0.57
C ILE A 87 12.72 -1.43 -0.36
N HIS A 88 11.52 -1.58 -0.87
CA HIS A 88 10.79 -0.57 -1.63
C HIS A 88 9.92 0.30 -0.73
N TRP A 89 9.85 1.59 -1.06
CA TRP A 89 9.06 2.60 -0.34
C TRP A 89 7.76 2.86 -1.10
N HIS A 90 6.84 1.90 -1.02
CA HIS A 90 5.64 1.84 -1.85
C HIS A 90 4.79 3.10 -1.77
N GLY A 91 4.57 3.71 -2.93
CA GLY A 91 3.78 4.93 -3.10
C GLY A 91 4.56 6.23 -2.91
N GLN A 92 5.80 6.17 -2.42
CA GLN A 92 6.69 7.34 -2.38
C GLN A 92 7.38 7.58 -3.74
N ILE A 93 7.89 8.79 -3.94
CA ILE A 93 8.66 9.16 -5.14
C ILE A 93 10.09 9.55 -4.71
N PRO A 94 10.92 8.59 -4.30
CA PRO A 94 12.33 8.83 -4.04
C PRO A 94 13.10 9.05 -5.34
N PRO A 95 14.34 9.57 -5.32
CA PRO A 95 15.26 9.41 -6.43
C PRO A 95 15.36 7.93 -6.82
N ASN A 96 15.37 7.60 -8.13
CA ASN A 96 15.34 6.21 -8.61
C ASN A 96 16.42 5.32 -7.95
N ALA A 97 17.61 5.87 -7.68
CA ALA A 97 18.67 5.16 -6.96
C ALA A 97 18.29 4.76 -5.51
N GLN A 98 17.14 5.18 -5.01
CA GLN A 98 16.64 4.87 -3.67
C GLN A 98 15.29 4.15 -3.69
N ASP A 99 14.79 3.76 -4.87
CA ASP A 99 13.45 3.17 -5.05
C ASP A 99 13.31 1.78 -4.40
N GLY A 100 14.37 0.99 -4.43
CA GLY A 100 14.38 -0.29 -3.72
C GLY A 100 13.94 -1.50 -4.56
N VAL A 101 14.28 -1.50 -5.85
CA VAL A 101 14.11 -2.66 -6.74
C VAL A 101 15.47 -3.29 -7.02
N PRO A 102 15.63 -4.63 -6.99
CA PRO A 102 16.89 -5.31 -7.28
C PRO A 102 17.46 -4.89 -8.64
N ASP A 103 18.73 -4.44 -8.68
CA ASP A 103 19.46 -4.06 -9.88
C ASP A 103 18.84 -2.94 -10.75
N LEU A 104 17.83 -2.22 -10.20
CA LEU A 104 17.20 -1.05 -10.80
C LEU A 104 17.28 0.21 -9.88
N PRO A 105 18.45 0.91 -9.81
CA PRO A 105 19.75 0.52 -10.34
C PRO A 105 20.68 -0.11 -9.30
N ARG A 106 20.24 -0.34 -8.07
CA ARG A 106 21.13 -0.80 -6.98
C ARG A 106 21.00 -2.29 -6.72
N PRO A 107 22.12 -2.97 -6.37
CA PRO A 107 22.08 -4.34 -5.92
C PRO A 107 21.34 -4.48 -4.58
N MET A 108 20.95 -5.68 -4.24
CA MET A 108 20.40 -6.02 -2.93
C MET A 108 21.37 -5.66 -1.80
N LEU A 109 20.82 -5.51 -0.61
CA LEU A 109 21.54 -5.25 0.65
C LEU A 109 21.98 -6.59 1.23
N GLN A 110 23.27 -6.80 1.39
CA GLN A 110 23.81 -8.05 1.93
C GLN A 110 23.60 -8.14 3.45
N PRO A 111 23.67 -9.36 4.04
CA PRO A 111 23.65 -9.54 5.49
C PRO A 111 24.68 -8.66 6.20
N GLY A 112 24.23 -7.90 7.21
CA GLY A 112 25.05 -6.98 7.97
C GLY A 112 25.30 -5.63 7.28
N GLU A 113 24.91 -5.43 6.02
CA GLU A 113 25.06 -4.16 5.32
C GLU A 113 24.05 -3.13 5.85
N MET A 114 24.45 -1.86 5.86
CA MET A 114 23.60 -0.71 6.14
C MET A 114 23.59 0.22 4.93
N ARG A 115 22.38 0.68 4.56
CA ARG A 115 22.19 1.63 3.47
C ARG A 115 21.40 2.84 3.94
N ARG A 116 21.86 4.04 3.60
CA ARG A 116 21.20 5.30 3.90
C ARG A 116 20.29 5.74 2.77
N PHE A 117 19.10 6.20 3.16
CA PHE A 117 18.11 6.83 2.30
C PHE A 117 17.86 8.26 2.79
N ASP A 118 17.72 9.22 1.88
CA ASP A 118 17.46 10.63 2.20
C ASP A 118 16.70 11.31 1.05
N TYR A 119 15.40 11.52 1.25
CA TYR A 119 14.55 12.23 0.29
C TYR A 119 13.43 12.99 1.00
N GLU A 120 12.72 13.86 0.28
CA GLU A 120 11.53 14.56 0.77
C GLU A 120 10.32 13.64 0.64
N PRO A 121 9.68 13.20 1.73
CA PRO A 121 8.56 12.28 1.66
C PRO A 121 7.25 13.00 1.33
N MET A 122 6.36 12.33 0.60
CA MET A 122 4.99 12.79 0.39
C MET A 122 4.13 12.46 1.61
N PRO A 123 3.29 13.42 2.09
CA PRO A 123 2.32 13.15 3.15
C PRO A 123 1.24 12.15 2.71
N GLY A 124 0.85 11.25 3.61
CA GLY A 124 -0.18 10.24 3.34
C GLY A 124 0.06 8.93 4.06
N THR A 125 -0.71 7.92 3.67
CA THR A 125 -0.60 6.54 4.13
C THR A 125 0.12 5.70 3.09
N TYR A 126 1.29 5.19 3.47
CA TYR A 126 2.20 4.41 2.65
C TYR A 126 2.69 3.18 3.40
N TRP A 127 3.52 2.39 2.77
CA TRP A 127 4.15 1.23 3.39
C TRP A 127 5.51 0.93 2.78
N MET A 128 6.23 0.03 3.39
CA MET A 128 7.56 -0.40 3.00
C MET A 128 7.55 -1.92 2.95
N HIS A 129 8.10 -2.51 1.91
CA HIS A 129 8.15 -3.97 1.80
C HIS A 129 9.37 -4.44 1.02
N SER A 130 9.72 -5.71 1.22
CA SER A 130 10.74 -6.32 0.38
C SER A 130 10.24 -6.46 -1.06
N HIS A 131 11.11 -6.18 -2.02
CA HIS A 131 10.83 -6.48 -3.43
C HIS A 131 11.34 -7.87 -3.84
N VAL A 132 11.50 -8.77 -2.88
CA VAL A 132 11.78 -10.21 -3.08
C VAL A 132 10.51 -10.97 -2.68
N PRO A 133 9.81 -11.66 -3.63
CA PRO A 133 8.48 -12.20 -3.40
C PRO A 133 8.34 -13.06 -2.13
N VAL A 134 9.24 -14.00 -1.91
CA VAL A 134 9.20 -14.87 -0.72
C VAL A 134 9.42 -14.10 0.59
N GLN A 135 10.11 -12.97 0.56
CA GLN A 135 10.32 -12.14 1.75
C GLN A 135 9.09 -11.30 2.08
N GLU A 136 8.39 -10.80 1.08
CA GLU A 136 7.12 -10.12 1.27
C GLU A 136 6.06 -11.10 1.79
N MET A 137 5.97 -12.29 1.21
CA MET A 137 5.08 -13.37 1.70
C MET A 137 5.39 -13.80 3.14
N ASP A 138 6.65 -13.69 3.60
CA ASP A 138 7.09 -13.93 4.98
C ASP A 138 7.02 -12.65 5.85
N LEU A 139 6.18 -11.67 5.47
CA LEU A 139 5.85 -10.45 6.20
C LEU A 139 7.00 -9.45 6.36
N LEU A 140 7.99 -9.43 5.44
CA LEU A 140 9.01 -8.36 5.42
C LEU A 140 8.40 -7.06 4.88
N ALA A 141 7.52 -6.48 5.66
CA ALA A 141 6.79 -5.27 5.35
C ALA A 141 6.51 -4.46 6.63
N ALA A 142 6.18 -3.17 6.48
CA ALA A 142 5.80 -2.29 7.58
C ALA A 142 5.06 -1.04 7.09
N PRO A 143 4.18 -0.43 7.89
CA PRO A 143 3.54 0.83 7.56
C PRO A 143 4.54 1.99 7.53
N LEU A 144 4.32 2.95 6.62
CA LEU A 144 4.98 4.24 6.55
C LEU A 144 3.91 5.34 6.55
N ILE A 145 3.76 6.02 7.66
CA ILE A 145 2.82 7.12 7.80
C ILE A 145 3.58 8.44 7.75
N VAL A 146 3.25 9.29 6.79
CA VAL A 146 3.80 10.64 6.71
C VAL A 146 2.67 11.62 6.98
N ARG A 147 2.72 12.26 8.15
CA ARG A 147 1.68 13.20 8.58
C ARG A 147 1.76 14.51 7.82
N SER A 148 0.62 15.06 7.47
CA SER A 148 0.47 16.43 7.02
C SER A 148 0.33 17.38 8.22
N ALA A 149 0.51 18.68 8.01
CA ALA A 149 0.24 19.68 9.05
C ALA A 149 -1.23 19.66 9.50
N ALA A 150 -2.15 19.29 8.62
CA ALA A 150 -3.57 19.14 8.93
C ALA A 150 -3.82 17.95 9.87
N ASP A 151 -3.06 16.86 9.74
CA ASP A 151 -3.20 15.69 10.62
C ASP A 151 -2.85 16.01 12.08
N LEU A 152 -1.84 16.86 12.31
CA LEU A 152 -1.44 17.25 13.68
C LEU A 152 -2.45 18.18 14.37
N THR A 153 -3.27 18.89 13.61
CA THR A 153 -4.25 19.83 14.16
C THR A 153 -5.67 19.29 14.19
N ALA A 154 -5.89 18.16 13.52
CA ALA A 154 -7.20 17.53 13.47
C ALA A 154 -7.58 16.91 14.83
N ASP A 155 -8.79 17.21 15.30
CA ASP A 155 -9.39 16.59 16.48
C ASP A 155 -9.88 15.18 16.14
N ARG A 156 -8.94 14.25 15.96
CA ARG A 156 -9.20 12.84 15.67
C ARG A 156 -8.02 11.96 16.04
N GLN A 157 -8.31 10.73 16.42
CA GLN A 157 -7.30 9.71 16.67
C GLN A 157 -6.92 9.02 15.35
N GLU A 158 -5.62 8.87 15.09
CA GLU A 158 -5.12 8.04 13.98
C GLU A 158 -4.98 6.59 14.43
N VAL A 159 -5.47 5.67 13.61
CA VAL A 159 -5.39 4.22 13.83
C VAL A 159 -4.90 3.57 12.56
N VAL A 160 -3.81 2.83 12.65
CA VAL A 160 -3.28 2.05 11.53
C VAL A 160 -3.85 0.63 11.59
N MET A 161 -4.29 0.13 10.44
CA MET A 161 -4.68 -1.26 10.23
C MET A 161 -3.87 -1.83 9.09
N PHE A 162 -2.93 -2.70 9.42
CA PHE A 162 -1.98 -3.31 8.50
C PHE A 162 -2.34 -4.76 8.28
N LEU A 163 -2.69 -5.12 7.04
CA LEU A 163 -3.29 -6.41 6.70
C LEU A 163 -2.28 -7.33 6.00
N HIS A 164 -2.31 -8.62 6.37
CA HIS A 164 -1.54 -9.67 5.73
C HIS A 164 -2.36 -10.95 5.57
N ASP A 165 -2.01 -11.75 4.59
CA ASP A 165 -2.21 -13.19 4.57
C ASP A 165 -0.97 -13.88 5.15
N PHE A 166 -1.15 -15.06 5.77
CA PHE A 166 -0.10 -15.73 6.50
C PHE A 166 -0.19 -17.26 6.37
N SER A 167 0.95 -17.92 6.18
CA SER A 167 1.06 -19.36 6.27
C SER A 167 2.17 -19.77 7.27
N PHE A 168 1.95 -20.87 7.99
CA PHE A 168 3.00 -21.51 8.80
C PHE A 168 4.03 -22.26 7.97
N ARG A 169 3.74 -22.49 6.71
CA ARG A 169 4.66 -23.08 5.76
C ARG A 169 5.64 -22.03 5.25
N PRO A 170 6.88 -22.43 4.91
CA PRO A 170 7.82 -21.51 4.26
C PRO A 170 7.22 -20.89 3.00
N ALA A 171 7.39 -19.59 2.83
CA ALA A 171 6.84 -18.85 1.67
C ALA A 171 7.27 -19.45 0.32
N ALA A 172 8.51 -19.97 0.24
CA ALA A 172 9.00 -20.62 -0.97
C ALA A 172 8.20 -21.89 -1.34
N GLU A 173 7.75 -22.67 -0.34
CA GLU A 173 6.92 -23.85 -0.57
C GLU A 173 5.50 -23.47 -1.01
N VAL A 174 4.93 -22.44 -0.35
CA VAL A 174 3.59 -21.89 -0.72
C VAL A 174 3.63 -21.35 -2.15
N LEU A 175 4.64 -20.57 -2.48
CA LEU A 175 4.79 -20.01 -3.83
C LEU A 175 4.99 -21.12 -4.88
N ALA A 176 5.80 -22.14 -4.59
CA ALA A 176 5.99 -23.29 -5.47
C ALA A 176 4.70 -24.08 -5.68
N GLU A 177 3.86 -24.23 -4.64
CA GLU A 177 2.55 -24.89 -4.78
C GLU A 177 1.61 -24.07 -5.67
N ILE A 178 1.51 -22.77 -5.48
CA ILE A 178 0.67 -21.89 -6.30
C ILE A 178 1.12 -21.92 -7.76
N THR A 179 2.44 -21.85 -8.00
CA THR A 179 2.99 -21.74 -9.36
C THR A 179 3.22 -23.10 -10.05
N GLY A 180 2.86 -24.22 -9.41
CA GLY A 180 3.02 -25.55 -9.98
C GLY A 180 4.45 -26.09 -9.95
N GLY A 181 5.33 -25.54 -9.12
CA GLY A 181 6.71 -25.99 -8.92
C GLY A 181 7.73 -25.57 -9.98
N ASP A 182 7.27 -25.12 -11.16
CA ASP A 182 8.15 -24.78 -12.30
C ASP A 182 8.39 -23.25 -12.47
N GLY A 183 7.74 -22.41 -11.66
CA GLY A 183 7.56 -21.01 -11.99
C GLY A 183 8.15 -19.99 -11.03
N GLY A 184 8.95 -20.34 -10.11
CA GLY A 184 9.45 -19.33 -9.20
C GLY A 184 10.81 -18.79 -9.60
N MET A 185 10.91 -17.52 -9.99
CA MET A 185 12.15 -16.80 -9.74
C MET A 185 12.31 -16.65 -8.22
N ALA A 186 12.69 -17.75 -7.56
CA ALA A 186 12.83 -17.87 -6.11
C ALA A 186 13.98 -17.00 -5.53
N GLY A 187 14.72 -16.37 -6.37
CA GLY A 187 15.59 -15.22 -6.18
C GLY A 187 15.56 -14.51 -7.50
N MET A 188 15.30 -13.20 -7.51
CA MET A 188 15.37 -12.41 -8.73
C MET A 188 16.79 -12.50 -9.31
N ASP A 189 17.09 -13.60 -10.00
CA ASP A 189 18.18 -13.61 -10.96
C ASP A 189 17.66 -12.86 -12.19
N MET A 190 18.10 -11.61 -12.35
CA MET A 190 17.75 -10.74 -13.47
C MET A 190 18.38 -11.21 -14.80
N GLY A 191 18.94 -12.42 -14.83
CA GLY A 191 19.48 -13.10 -15.99
C GLY A 191 18.39 -13.74 -16.89
N ALA A 192 18.63 -13.70 -18.18
CA ALA A 192 17.74 -14.06 -19.27
C ALA A 192 16.85 -15.29 -19.03
N ALA A 193 15.54 -15.07 -18.93
CA ALA A 193 14.53 -16.13 -18.96
C ALA A 193 14.42 -16.71 -20.38
N THR A 194 14.27 -18.02 -20.47
CA THR A 194 13.93 -18.70 -21.73
C THR A 194 12.55 -18.27 -22.21
N PRO A 195 12.33 -18.06 -23.52
CA PRO A 195 11.01 -17.70 -24.04
C PRO A 195 9.98 -18.78 -23.69
N ALA A 196 8.95 -18.39 -22.93
CA ALA A 196 7.81 -19.27 -22.68
C ALA A 196 6.95 -19.42 -23.94
N PRO A 197 6.33 -20.59 -24.17
CA PRO A 197 5.36 -20.74 -25.26
C PRO A 197 4.19 -19.77 -25.05
N ASP A 198 3.62 -19.23 -26.15
CA ASP A 198 2.51 -18.31 -26.11
C ASP A 198 1.23 -19.02 -25.60
N PRO A 199 0.80 -18.82 -24.34
CA PRO A 199 -0.36 -19.51 -23.80
C PRO A 199 -1.69 -19.05 -24.42
N MET A 200 -1.67 -17.95 -25.16
CA MET A 200 -2.86 -17.39 -25.83
C MET A 200 -3.07 -17.93 -27.24
N ALA A 201 -2.11 -18.68 -27.80
CA ALA A 201 -2.22 -19.20 -29.16
C ALA A 201 -3.35 -20.24 -29.34
N GLU A 202 -3.84 -20.84 -28.25
CA GLU A 202 -4.89 -21.87 -28.26
C GLU A 202 -6.19 -21.48 -27.51
N MET A 203 -6.31 -20.23 -26.99
CA MET A 203 -7.53 -19.82 -26.29
C MET A 203 -8.67 -19.52 -27.27
N ASP A 204 -9.66 -20.39 -27.29
CA ASP A 204 -10.96 -20.17 -27.93
C ASP A 204 -11.75 -19.09 -27.16
N MET A 205 -11.73 -17.86 -27.66
CA MET A 205 -12.41 -16.70 -27.06
C MET A 205 -13.95 -16.88 -26.99
N GLY A 206 -14.51 -17.90 -27.64
CA GLY A 206 -15.94 -18.19 -27.61
C GLY A 206 -16.44 -18.90 -26.33
N GLY A 207 -15.55 -19.47 -25.53
CA GLY A 207 -15.88 -20.25 -24.32
C GLY A 207 -15.88 -19.49 -23.01
N MET A 208 -15.42 -18.25 -22.98
CA MET A 208 -15.19 -17.50 -21.70
C MET A 208 -16.48 -16.91 -21.08
N ALA A 209 -17.55 -16.77 -21.84
CA ALA A 209 -18.84 -16.29 -21.32
C ALA A 209 -19.50 -17.39 -20.46
N GLY A 210 -19.25 -17.36 -19.15
CA GLY A 210 -19.80 -18.30 -18.16
C GLY A 210 -18.79 -19.00 -17.27
N MET A 211 -17.49 -18.75 -17.45
CA MET A 211 -16.47 -19.20 -16.50
C MET A 211 -16.56 -18.38 -15.21
N ALA A 212 -16.52 -19.05 -14.05
CA ALA A 212 -16.43 -18.38 -12.78
C ALA A 212 -15.09 -17.63 -12.69
N MET A 213 -15.11 -16.43 -12.10
CA MET A 213 -13.87 -15.72 -11.76
C MET A 213 -13.06 -16.53 -10.76
N ASP A 214 -11.77 -16.58 -10.95
CA ASP A 214 -10.83 -17.08 -9.96
C ASP A 214 -10.45 -15.93 -9.03
N LEU A 215 -10.80 -16.05 -7.75
CA LEU A 215 -10.64 -14.95 -6.78
C LEU A 215 -9.50 -15.19 -5.81
N ASN A 216 -9.04 -16.43 -5.65
CA ASN A 216 -8.08 -16.78 -4.63
C ASN A 216 -7.16 -17.93 -5.08
N ASP A 217 -5.90 -17.66 -5.24
CA ASP A 217 -4.90 -18.66 -5.65
C ASP A 217 -4.59 -19.68 -4.56
N PHE A 218 -4.73 -19.27 -3.29
CA PHE A 218 -4.30 -20.07 -2.16
C PHE A 218 -5.17 -19.81 -0.91
N ASN A 219 -5.36 -20.85 -0.10
CA ASN A 219 -5.99 -20.72 1.20
C ASN A 219 -4.92 -20.63 2.28
N PHE A 220 -4.64 -19.43 2.74
CA PHE A 220 -3.67 -19.17 3.79
C PHE A 220 -4.15 -19.69 5.15
N ASP A 221 -3.21 -19.98 6.06
CA ASP A 221 -3.51 -20.51 7.40
C ASP A 221 -4.17 -19.45 8.30
N ALA A 222 -3.89 -18.16 8.07
CA ALA A 222 -4.50 -17.05 8.80
C ALA A 222 -4.50 -15.76 7.98
N TYR A 223 -5.40 -14.85 8.35
CA TYR A 223 -5.43 -13.46 7.89
C TYR A 223 -5.24 -12.55 9.08
N LEU A 224 -4.31 -11.61 8.98
CA LEU A 224 -3.83 -10.83 10.10
C LEU A 224 -4.18 -9.35 9.92
N ALA A 225 -4.57 -8.71 11.01
CA ALA A 225 -4.61 -7.27 11.16
C ALA A 225 -3.69 -6.87 12.32
N ASN A 226 -2.65 -6.08 12.04
CA ASN A 226 -1.61 -5.71 13.01
C ASN A 226 -1.00 -6.93 13.71
N ASP A 227 -0.61 -7.95 12.91
CA ASP A 227 0.00 -9.20 13.37
C ASP A 227 -0.90 -10.15 14.19
N ARG A 228 -2.22 -9.90 14.23
CA ARG A 228 -3.19 -10.65 15.03
C ARG A 228 -4.36 -11.17 14.20
N THR A 229 -4.93 -12.28 14.63
CA THR A 229 -6.22 -12.80 14.13
C THR A 229 -7.40 -12.25 14.95
N LEU A 230 -8.63 -12.54 14.54
CA LEU A 230 -9.82 -12.21 15.34
C LEU A 230 -9.99 -13.08 16.60
N ASN A 231 -9.17 -14.13 16.78
CA ASN A 231 -9.17 -14.87 18.05
C ASN A 231 -8.54 -14.07 19.20
N ASP A 232 -7.57 -13.19 18.86
CA ASP A 232 -6.93 -12.24 19.78
C ASP A 232 -6.72 -10.89 19.05
N PRO A 233 -7.80 -10.16 18.69
CA PRO A 233 -7.71 -8.96 17.91
C PRO A 233 -7.08 -7.81 18.70
N GLU A 234 -6.43 -6.89 18.00
CA GLU A 234 -6.02 -5.64 18.62
C GLU A 234 -7.27 -4.83 19.03
N VAL A 235 -7.34 -4.45 20.32
CA VAL A 235 -8.38 -3.59 20.86
C VAL A 235 -7.80 -2.20 21.12
N ILE A 236 -8.24 -1.24 20.33
CA ILE A 236 -7.75 0.14 20.37
C ILE A 236 -8.72 1.00 21.17
N ARG A 237 -8.21 1.65 22.21
CA ARG A 237 -8.99 2.58 23.00
C ARG A 237 -9.30 3.85 22.23
N VAL A 238 -10.59 4.21 22.23
CA VAL A 238 -11.12 5.41 21.59
C VAL A 238 -12.00 6.21 22.53
N ASP A 239 -12.13 7.51 22.27
CA ASP A 239 -12.99 8.39 23.05
C ASP A 239 -14.47 8.12 22.73
N ASN A 240 -15.33 8.35 23.74
CA ASN A 240 -16.77 8.32 23.57
C ASN A 240 -17.22 9.43 22.62
N GLY A 241 -17.88 9.07 21.53
CA GLY A 241 -18.21 10.00 20.45
C GLY A 241 -16.99 10.55 19.72
N GLY A 242 -15.84 9.88 19.85
CA GLY A 242 -14.58 10.31 19.24
C GLY A 242 -14.58 10.22 17.73
N ARG A 243 -13.63 10.91 17.14
CA ARG A 243 -13.36 10.84 15.70
C ARG A 243 -12.10 10.02 15.46
N VAL A 244 -12.16 9.13 14.50
CA VAL A 244 -11.04 8.24 14.14
C VAL A 244 -10.72 8.40 12.66
N ARG A 245 -9.43 8.50 12.31
CA ARG A 245 -8.93 8.27 10.96
C ARG A 245 -8.27 6.89 10.94
N LEU A 246 -8.91 5.97 10.25
CA LEU A 246 -8.32 4.66 9.94
C LEU A 246 -7.39 4.83 8.76
N ARG A 247 -6.14 4.38 8.90
CA ARG A 247 -5.14 4.28 7.85
C ARG A 247 -4.91 2.81 7.56
N ILE A 248 -5.55 2.31 6.51
CA ILE A 248 -5.62 0.90 6.20
C ILE A 248 -4.72 0.58 5.03
N ILE A 249 -3.88 -0.42 5.19
CA ILE A 249 -2.89 -0.85 4.19
C ILE A 249 -3.09 -2.33 3.93
N ASN A 250 -3.27 -2.72 2.68
CA ASN A 250 -3.27 -4.12 2.28
C ASN A 250 -1.88 -4.55 1.84
N ALA A 251 -1.14 -5.18 2.74
CA ALA A 251 0.18 -5.76 2.52
C ALA A 251 0.12 -7.29 2.35
N ALA A 252 -1.07 -7.85 2.10
CA ALA A 252 -1.21 -9.25 1.75
C ALA A 252 -0.56 -9.56 0.40
N ALA A 253 0.04 -10.73 0.28
CA ALA A 253 0.73 -11.14 -0.94
C ALA A 253 -0.25 -11.54 -2.07
N ALA A 254 -1.41 -12.11 -1.71
CA ALA A 254 -2.35 -12.66 -2.68
C ALA A 254 -3.84 -12.51 -2.28
N THR A 255 -4.17 -11.60 -1.34
CA THR A 255 -5.53 -11.50 -0.81
C THR A 255 -6.11 -10.10 -0.96
N VAL A 256 -7.26 -10.01 -1.61
CA VAL A 256 -8.11 -8.82 -1.64
C VAL A 256 -9.05 -8.82 -0.43
N PHE A 257 -9.26 -7.65 0.17
CA PHE A 257 -10.16 -7.50 1.31
C PHE A 257 -11.27 -6.47 1.05
N TRP A 258 -12.43 -6.72 1.65
CA TRP A 258 -13.42 -5.70 1.91
C TRP A 258 -13.25 -5.17 3.32
N ILE A 259 -13.07 -3.89 3.47
CA ILE A 259 -13.05 -3.23 4.78
C ILE A 259 -14.49 -2.90 5.16
N ASP A 260 -14.96 -3.51 6.24
CA ASP A 260 -16.31 -3.36 6.76
C ASP A 260 -16.27 -2.62 8.11
N THR A 261 -16.84 -1.42 8.16
CA THR A 261 -16.92 -0.58 9.36
C THR A 261 -18.16 -0.88 10.22
N GLY A 262 -18.87 -1.95 9.91
CA GLY A 262 -20.01 -2.45 10.69
C GLY A 262 -21.17 -1.45 10.78
N ALA A 263 -21.56 -1.12 11.99
CA ALA A 263 -22.66 -0.20 12.24
C ALA A 263 -22.30 1.28 12.03
N VAL A 264 -21.00 1.62 12.02
CA VAL A 264 -20.54 3.01 11.87
C VAL A 264 -20.34 3.32 10.39
N GLU A 265 -21.08 4.32 9.88
CA GLU A 265 -20.84 4.80 8.52
C GLU A 265 -19.49 5.53 8.46
N GLY A 266 -18.63 5.10 7.52
CA GLY A 266 -17.34 5.72 7.25
C GLY A 266 -17.40 6.69 6.09
N ARG A 267 -16.39 7.53 5.99
CA ARG A 267 -16.11 8.36 4.82
C ARG A 267 -14.72 8.05 4.32
N LEU A 268 -14.60 7.46 3.15
CA LEU A 268 -13.32 7.28 2.47
C LEU A 268 -12.83 8.65 2.00
N VAL A 269 -11.69 9.10 2.54
CA VAL A 269 -11.16 10.45 2.34
C VAL A 269 -9.83 10.49 1.60
N ALA A 270 -9.11 9.36 1.56
CA ALA A 270 -7.91 9.24 0.73
C ALA A 270 -7.73 7.79 0.25
N VAL A 271 -7.10 7.64 -0.92
CA VAL A 271 -6.66 6.37 -1.50
C VAL A 271 -5.20 6.51 -1.90
N ASP A 272 -4.40 5.49 -1.62
CA ASP A 272 -2.97 5.43 -1.96
C ASP A 272 -2.18 6.69 -1.53
N GLY A 273 -2.54 7.27 -0.35
CA GLY A 273 -1.93 8.47 0.19
C GLY A 273 -2.46 9.80 -0.39
N HIS A 274 -3.41 9.77 -1.34
CA HIS A 274 -3.95 10.96 -2.01
C HIS A 274 -5.39 11.22 -1.64
N ASP A 275 -5.68 12.47 -1.27
CA ASP A 275 -7.03 12.90 -0.86
C ASP A 275 -8.04 12.77 -2.01
N VAL A 276 -9.21 12.23 -1.68
CA VAL A 276 -10.37 12.15 -2.57
C VAL A 276 -11.56 12.94 -2.01
N GLN A 277 -12.51 13.29 -2.88
CA GLN A 277 -13.80 13.77 -2.41
C GLN A 277 -14.42 12.70 -1.50
N PRO A 278 -14.86 13.06 -0.29
CA PRO A 278 -15.31 12.07 0.70
C PRO A 278 -16.44 11.19 0.15
N LEU A 279 -16.20 9.89 0.10
CA LEU A 279 -17.17 8.89 -0.34
C LEU A 279 -17.75 8.18 0.90
N PRO A 280 -19.04 8.39 1.23
CA PRO A 280 -19.67 7.70 2.36
C PRO A 280 -19.90 6.23 2.05
N GLY A 281 -19.81 5.39 3.07
CA GLY A 281 -20.05 3.95 2.94
C GLY A 281 -19.72 3.20 4.21
N ARG A 282 -20.01 1.89 4.17
CA ARG A 282 -19.67 0.96 5.26
C ARG A 282 -18.76 -0.16 4.80
N ARG A 283 -18.67 -0.37 3.49
CA ARG A 283 -17.78 -1.36 2.87
C ARG A 283 -16.97 -0.72 1.77
N PHE A 284 -15.66 -0.95 1.80
CA PHE A 284 -14.70 -0.41 0.84
C PHE A 284 -13.74 -1.52 0.46
N GLY A 285 -13.60 -1.81 -0.83
CA GLY A 285 -12.68 -2.83 -1.30
C GLY A 285 -11.24 -2.32 -1.34
N LEU A 286 -10.30 -3.23 -1.11
CA LEU A 286 -8.89 -2.93 -0.97
C LEU A 286 -8.04 -4.06 -1.55
N ALA A 287 -7.49 -3.87 -2.74
CA ALA A 287 -6.58 -4.82 -3.37
C ALA A 287 -5.17 -4.73 -2.78
N MET A 288 -4.32 -5.74 -3.08
CA MET A 288 -2.93 -5.77 -2.63
C MET A 288 -2.18 -4.50 -3.08
N GLY A 289 -1.34 -3.97 -2.21
CA GLY A 289 -0.60 -2.72 -2.43
C GLY A 289 -1.39 -1.44 -2.21
N GLN A 290 -2.72 -1.49 -2.22
CA GLN A 290 -3.56 -0.31 -2.03
C GLN A 290 -3.66 0.13 -0.58
N ARG A 291 -4.01 1.42 -0.38
CA ARG A 291 -4.26 2.01 0.93
C ARG A 291 -5.56 2.81 0.90
N LEU A 292 -6.26 2.80 2.03
CA LEU A 292 -7.47 3.58 2.26
C LEU A 292 -7.36 4.36 3.56
N ASP A 293 -7.74 5.64 3.53
CA ASP A 293 -7.97 6.42 4.76
C ASP A 293 -9.49 6.64 4.92
N ILE A 294 -10.03 6.12 6.02
CA ILE A 294 -11.46 6.20 6.32
C ILE A 294 -11.66 6.99 7.61
N GLU A 295 -12.48 8.03 7.57
CA GLU A 295 -12.90 8.76 8.76
C GLU A 295 -14.17 8.16 9.34
N LEU A 296 -14.15 7.91 10.67
CA LEU A 296 -15.29 7.46 11.45
C LEU A 296 -15.66 8.51 12.50
N ASN A 297 -16.96 8.77 12.64
CA ASN A 297 -17.51 9.47 13.82
C ASN A 297 -18.20 8.43 14.68
N LEU A 298 -17.59 8.12 15.81
CA LEU A 298 -18.13 7.09 16.71
C LEU A 298 -19.40 7.60 17.41
N PRO A 299 -20.38 6.74 17.63
CA PRO A 299 -21.57 7.12 18.38
C PRO A 299 -21.24 7.45 19.84
N LEU A 300 -22.10 8.27 20.46
CA LEU A 300 -22.05 8.52 21.89
C LEU A 300 -22.45 7.26 22.68
N GLY A 301 -21.85 7.06 23.83
CA GLY A 301 -22.10 5.92 24.70
C GLY A 301 -20.92 4.95 24.76
N GLU A 302 -21.04 3.97 25.68
CA GLU A 302 -20.07 2.88 25.75
C GLU A 302 -20.29 1.89 24.59
N GLY A 303 -19.24 1.41 23.97
CA GLY A 303 -19.36 0.47 22.85
C GLY A 303 -18.02 -0.06 22.36
N ALA A 304 -18.13 -1.15 21.62
CA ALA A 304 -17.03 -1.72 20.82
C ALA A 304 -17.47 -1.74 19.34
N PHE A 305 -16.62 -1.24 18.48
CA PHE A 305 -16.89 -1.03 17.06
C PHE A 305 -15.83 -1.81 16.25
N PRO A 306 -16.14 -3.05 15.83
CA PRO A 306 -15.27 -3.82 14.99
C PRO A 306 -15.07 -3.15 13.62
N VAL A 307 -13.84 -3.11 13.15
CA VAL A 307 -13.49 -2.80 11.78
C VAL A 307 -12.89 -4.08 11.21
N LEU A 308 -13.61 -4.70 10.28
CA LEU A 308 -13.26 -6.00 9.75
C LEU A 308 -12.67 -5.90 8.33
N ALA A 309 -11.74 -6.79 8.03
CA ALA A 309 -11.27 -7.08 6.69
C ALA A 309 -11.81 -8.46 6.29
N LEU A 310 -12.73 -8.48 5.32
CA LEU A 310 -13.41 -9.67 4.83
C LEU A 310 -12.68 -10.14 3.58
N ARG A 311 -12.23 -11.40 3.55
CA ARG A 311 -11.56 -11.99 2.38
C ARG A 311 -12.54 -12.06 1.21
N GLU A 312 -12.13 -11.55 0.05
CA GLU A 312 -12.91 -11.62 -1.17
C GLU A 312 -13.27 -13.07 -1.54
N GLY A 313 -14.51 -13.30 -1.95
CA GLY A 313 -14.99 -14.60 -2.42
C GLY A 313 -15.03 -15.70 -1.36
N ALA A 314 -14.78 -15.38 -0.09
CA ALA A 314 -14.58 -16.36 0.97
C ALA A 314 -15.27 -15.95 2.27
N VAL A 315 -15.18 -16.79 3.29
CA VAL A 315 -15.83 -16.57 4.60
C VAL A 315 -14.87 -16.06 5.69
N GLU A 316 -13.57 -16.16 5.44
CA GLU A 316 -12.53 -15.76 6.39
C GLU A 316 -12.48 -14.24 6.53
N ARG A 317 -12.17 -13.81 7.72
CA ARG A 317 -12.04 -12.39 8.06
C ARG A 317 -11.07 -12.17 9.19
N THR A 318 -10.49 -10.98 9.21
CA THR A 318 -9.67 -10.46 10.30
C THR A 318 -10.12 -9.05 10.66
N GLY A 319 -9.42 -8.34 11.54
CA GLY A 319 -9.73 -6.95 11.85
C GLY A 319 -9.24 -6.51 13.21
N ILE A 320 -9.61 -5.27 13.54
CA ILE A 320 -9.33 -4.60 14.80
C ILE A 320 -10.63 -4.19 15.48
N ILE A 321 -10.58 -3.88 16.76
CA ILE A 321 -11.75 -3.43 17.52
C ILE A 321 -11.45 -2.06 18.12
N LEU A 322 -12.26 -1.05 17.77
CA LEU A 322 -12.26 0.24 18.44
C LEU A 322 -13.19 0.16 19.63
N ALA A 323 -12.72 0.44 20.84
CA ALA A 323 -13.53 0.31 22.05
C ALA A 323 -13.42 1.53 22.96
N THR A 324 -14.57 2.07 23.40
CA THR A 324 -14.60 3.11 24.44
C THR A 324 -14.27 2.52 25.82
N ALA A 325 -13.91 3.38 26.77
CA ALA A 325 -13.76 2.95 28.16
C ALA A 325 -15.11 2.39 28.68
N GLY A 326 -15.13 1.14 29.11
CA GLY A 326 -16.34 0.45 29.52
C GLY A 326 -17.09 -0.28 28.41
N GLY A 327 -16.73 -0.09 27.15
CA GLY A 327 -17.28 -0.86 26.03
C GLY A 327 -16.95 -2.35 26.17
N ALA A 328 -17.96 -3.22 26.18
CA ALA A 328 -17.79 -4.67 26.22
C ALA A 328 -17.30 -5.15 24.83
N VAL A 329 -16.14 -5.81 24.79
CA VAL A 329 -15.61 -6.43 23.59
C VAL A 329 -16.09 -7.89 23.54
N GLU A 330 -16.97 -8.17 22.58
CA GLU A 330 -17.43 -9.54 22.35
C GLU A 330 -16.42 -10.30 21.49
N LYS A 331 -16.33 -11.61 21.69
CA LYS A 331 -15.51 -12.48 20.86
C LYS A 331 -16.14 -12.61 19.47
N LEU A 332 -15.39 -12.26 18.44
CA LEU A 332 -15.79 -12.40 17.05
C LEU A 332 -15.23 -13.69 16.44
N ALA A 333 -16.03 -14.34 15.61
CA ALA A 333 -15.54 -15.48 14.84
C ALA A 333 -14.64 -15.02 13.69
N GLY A 334 -13.57 -15.75 13.41
CA GLY A 334 -12.69 -15.52 12.24
C GLY A 334 -13.33 -15.86 10.89
N ILE A 335 -14.55 -16.40 10.91
CA ILE A 335 -15.35 -16.70 9.71
C ILE A 335 -16.70 -15.97 9.78
N GLY A 336 -17.27 -15.65 8.64
CA GLY A 336 -18.54 -14.93 8.53
C GLY A 336 -19.31 -15.35 7.28
N GLU A 337 -20.07 -14.43 6.71
CA GLU A 337 -20.70 -14.61 5.41
C GLU A 337 -19.63 -14.48 4.31
N THR A 338 -19.86 -15.19 3.18
CA THR A 338 -19.00 -15.05 1.99
C THR A 338 -19.04 -13.63 1.48
N ALA A 339 -17.87 -12.98 1.39
CA ALA A 339 -17.75 -11.67 0.80
C ALA A 339 -17.82 -11.74 -0.73
N ALA A 340 -18.42 -10.73 -1.36
CA ALA A 340 -18.52 -10.66 -2.82
C ALA A 340 -17.14 -10.44 -3.46
N ALA A 341 -17.04 -10.69 -4.78
CA ALA A 341 -15.91 -10.25 -5.59
C ALA A 341 -15.78 -8.72 -5.57
N PHE A 342 -14.55 -8.21 -5.55
CA PHE A 342 -14.29 -6.79 -5.44
C PHE A 342 -14.37 -6.07 -6.78
N ASP A 343 -15.21 -5.04 -6.80
CA ASP A 343 -15.30 -3.99 -7.84
C ASP A 343 -15.30 -4.49 -9.29
N THR A 344 -15.92 -5.65 -9.52
CA THR A 344 -15.96 -6.30 -10.84
C THR A 344 -16.56 -5.41 -11.92
N ASP A 345 -17.41 -4.46 -11.53
CA ASP A 345 -18.05 -3.45 -12.38
C ASP A 345 -17.35 -2.09 -12.32
N LEU A 346 -16.22 -1.97 -11.57
CA LEU A 346 -15.49 -0.74 -11.33
C LEU A 346 -16.31 0.37 -10.64
N SER A 347 -17.33 0.00 -9.87
CA SER A 347 -18.24 0.97 -9.25
C SER A 347 -17.58 1.81 -8.17
N GLN A 348 -16.72 1.19 -7.32
CA GLN A 348 -15.95 1.95 -6.33
C GLN A 348 -14.98 2.91 -7.00
N GLU A 349 -14.18 2.43 -7.97
CA GLU A 349 -13.23 3.29 -8.67
C GLU A 349 -13.93 4.41 -9.45
N ALA A 350 -15.08 4.10 -10.07
CA ALA A 350 -15.90 5.09 -10.77
C ALA A 350 -16.47 6.18 -9.86
N ALA A 351 -16.62 5.93 -8.56
CA ALA A 351 -17.12 6.90 -7.59
C ALA A 351 -16.01 7.83 -7.06
N LEU A 352 -14.75 7.44 -7.13
CA LEU A 352 -13.63 8.20 -6.58
C LEU A 352 -13.29 9.43 -7.44
N ARG A 353 -13.00 10.55 -6.78
CA ARG A 353 -12.56 11.81 -7.42
C ARG A 353 -11.41 12.40 -6.61
N ALA A 354 -10.30 12.70 -7.27
CA ALA A 354 -9.19 13.39 -6.63
C ALA A 354 -9.61 14.78 -6.12
N MET A 355 -9.15 15.15 -4.93
CA MET A 355 -9.28 16.53 -4.43
C MET A 355 -8.41 17.50 -5.22
N THR A 356 -7.25 17.04 -5.65
CA THR A 356 -6.30 17.81 -6.46
C THR A 356 -5.93 16.97 -7.68
N PRO A 357 -6.71 17.02 -8.78
CA PRO A 357 -6.42 16.23 -9.98
C PRO A 357 -5.15 16.73 -10.67
N LEU A 358 -4.58 15.91 -11.55
CA LEU A 358 -3.53 16.34 -12.46
C LEU A 358 -4.02 17.52 -13.34
N ALA A 359 -3.08 18.38 -13.73
CA ALA A 359 -3.41 19.50 -14.62
C ALA A 359 -4.09 19.00 -15.91
N ASP A 360 -5.15 19.69 -16.32
CA ASP A 360 -5.87 19.35 -17.55
C ASP A 360 -4.98 19.69 -18.78
N ARG A 361 -4.48 18.62 -19.39
CA ARG A 361 -3.72 18.69 -20.66
C ARG A 361 -3.85 17.37 -21.40
N PRO A 362 -3.78 17.39 -22.76
CA PRO A 362 -3.78 16.16 -23.54
C PRO A 362 -2.55 15.29 -23.22
N ALA A 363 -2.69 13.99 -23.43
CA ALA A 363 -1.57 13.08 -23.36
C ALA A 363 -0.63 13.31 -24.57
N ASP A 364 0.67 13.30 -24.31
CA ASP A 364 1.70 13.37 -25.34
C ASP A 364 1.88 12.01 -26.06
N SER A 365 1.61 10.92 -25.33
CA SER A 365 1.62 9.56 -25.86
C SER A 365 0.65 8.65 -25.13
N THR A 366 0.33 7.52 -25.76
CA THR A 366 -0.53 6.49 -25.20
C THR A 366 0.10 5.13 -25.35
N ALA A 367 -0.09 4.23 -24.39
CA ALA A 367 0.34 2.84 -24.47
C ALA A 367 -0.78 1.93 -23.95
N MET A 368 -0.99 0.82 -24.66
CA MET A 368 -1.88 -0.26 -24.20
C MET A 368 -1.04 -1.39 -23.63
N LEU A 369 -1.42 -1.86 -22.46
CA LEU A 369 -0.80 -2.96 -21.74
C LEU A 369 -1.84 -4.06 -21.59
N MET A 370 -1.69 -5.11 -22.37
CA MET A 370 -2.55 -6.30 -22.29
C MET A 370 -2.10 -7.15 -21.11
N LEU A 371 -2.97 -7.31 -20.12
CA LEU A 371 -2.75 -8.18 -18.98
C LEU A 371 -3.36 -9.54 -19.31
N GLY A 372 -2.57 -10.60 -19.23
CA GLY A 372 -3.01 -11.93 -19.60
C GLY A 372 -2.21 -13.00 -18.86
N GLY A 373 -2.65 -14.22 -19.00
CA GLY A 373 -2.02 -15.39 -18.38
C GLY A 373 -3.01 -16.51 -18.16
N SER A 374 -2.56 -17.55 -17.46
CA SER A 374 -3.38 -18.70 -17.12
C SER A 374 -2.92 -19.33 -15.81
N MET A 375 -3.85 -20.09 -15.19
CA MET A 375 -3.56 -20.90 -13.99
C MET A 375 -2.86 -22.22 -14.33
N GLN A 376 -2.91 -22.68 -15.60
CA GLN A 376 -2.28 -23.92 -16.07
C GLN A 376 -1.80 -23.78 -17.51
N PRO A 377 -0.48 -23.64 -17.76
CA PRO A 377 0.54 -23.42 -16.73
C PRO A 377 0.31 -22.12 -15.98
N TYR A 378 0.76 -22.02 -14.73
CA TYR A 378 0.66 -20.80 -13.95
C TYR A 378 1.68 -19.79 -14.47
N LEU A 379 1.21 -18.88 -15.31
CA LEU A 379 2.06 -17.90 -15.99
C LEU A 379 1.26 -16.63 -16.26
N TRP A 380 1.82 -15.48 -15.84
CA TRP A 380 1.18 -14.19 -16.01
C TRP A 380 2.07 -13.21 -16.76
N THR A 381 1.48 -12.43 -17.66
CA THR A 381 2.22 -11.64 -18.64
C THR A 381 1.66 -10.22 -18.79
N ILE A 382 2.52 -9.30 -19.21
CA ILE A 382 2.13 -8.00 -19.76
C ILE A 382 2.52 -8.01 -21.24
N ASN A 383 1.57 -7.75 -22.15
CA ASN A 383 1.76 -7.80 -23.59
C ASN A 383 2.30 -9.16 -24.09
N ARG A 384 1.86 -10.26 -23.47
CA ARG A 384 2.33 -11.64 -23.74
C ARG A 384 3.82 -11.85 -23.46
N GLN A 385 4.41 -11.01 -22.65
CA GLN A 385 5.84 -11.05 -22.28
C GLN A 385 5.97 -11.15 -20.77
N THR A 386 6.99 -11.87 -20.33
CA THR A 386 7.42 -11.93 -18.93
C THR A 386 8.63 -11.03 -18.73
N TRP A 387 8.95 -10.74 -17.46
CA TRP A 387 10.20 -10.06 -17.11
C TRP A 387 11.41 -10.74 -17.76
N GLY A 388 12.38 -9.94 -18.18
CA GLY A 388 13.55 -10.40 -18.93
C GLY A 388 13.37 -10.43 -20.45
N ASN A 389 12.13 -10.64 -20.94
CA ASN A 389 11.79 -10.58 -22.37
C ASN A 389 10.80 -9.44 -22.70
N HIS A 390 10.52 -8.56 -21.73
CA HIS A 390 9.54 -7.49 -21.86
C HIS A 390 10.02 -6.36 -22.78
N THR A 391 9.06 -5.63 -23.32
CA THR A 391 9.31 -4.38 -24.05
C THR A 391 8.91 -3.22 -23.14
N PRO A 392 9.84 -2.34 -22.74
CA PRO A 392 9.53 -1.20 -21.90
C PRO A 392 8.50 -0.25 -22.51
N VAL A 393 7.64 0.33 -21.67
CA VAL A 393 6.89 1.53 -22.04
C VAL A 393 7.83 2.72 -21.95
N THR A 394 7.99 3.46 -23.05
CA THR A 394 8.96 4.57 -23.13
C THR A 394 8.26 5.93 -23.02
N ALA A 395 8.89 6.86 -22.31
CA ALA A 395 8.49 8.26 -22.24
C ALA A 395 9.71 9.19 -22.16
N ARG A 396 9.49 10.49 -22.27
CA ARG A 396 10.46 11.52 -21.90
C ARG A 396 10.01 12.22 -20.63
N SER A 397 10.96 12.62 -19.80
CA SER A 397 10.69 13.41 -18.61
C SER A 397 9.79 14.64 -18.94
N GLY A 398 8.74 14.83 -18.15
CA GLY A 398 7.75 15.87 -18.35
C GLY A 398 6.61 15.54 -19.32
N GLN A 399 6.66 14.45 -20.06
CA GLN A 399 5.54 14.01 -20.91
C GLN A 399 4.38 13.48 -20.06
N ARG A 400 3.16 13.73 -20.52
CA ARG A 400 1.95 13.08 -20.06
C ARG A 400 1.74 11.81 -20.89
N VAL A 401 1.72 10.65 -20.23
CA VAL A 401 1.45 9.36 -20.86
C VAL A 401 0.12 8.80 -20.35
N GLU A 402 -0.75 8.35 -21.24
CA GLU A 402 -1.90 7.54 -20.86
C GLU A 402 -1.57 6.05 -21.05
N LEU A 403 -1.63 5.31 -19.93
CA LEU A 403 -1.47 3.86 -19.91
C LEU A 403 -2.86 3.22 -19.80
N THR A 404 -3.21 2.38 -20.75
CA THR A 404 -4.46 1.59 -20.68
C THR A 404 -4.12 0.15 -20.34
N PHE A 405 -4.47 -0.27 -19.14
CA PHE A 405 -4.44 -1.67 -18.73
C PHE A 405 -5.70 -2.36 -19.25
N HIS A 406 -5.54 -3.34 -20.12
CA HIS A 406 -6.62 -4.16 -20.64
C HIS A 406 -6.47 -5.58 -20.10
N ASN A 407 -7.26 -5.94 -19.12
CA ASN A 407 -7.24 -7.27 -18.55
C ASN A 407 -8.03 -8.25 -19.45
N MET A 408 -7.33 -9.20 -20.01
CA MET A 408 -7.88 -10.25 -20.88
C MET A 408 -7.95 -11.61 -20.16
N SER A 409 -7.78 -11.64 -18.84
CA SER A 409 -7.79 -12.85 -18.02
C SER A 409 -9.03 -12.90 -17.12
N MET A 410 -9.19 -14.02 -16.40
CA MET A 410 -10.28 -14.23 -15.45
C MET A 410 -9.89 -13.88 -13.99
N MET A 411 -8.67 -13.42 -13.77
CA MET A 411 -8.21 -12.88 -12.48
C MET A 411 -8.07 -11.37 -12.52
N ALA A 412 -8.26 -10.73 -11.38
CA ALA A 412 -7.98 -9.30 -11.23
C ALA A 412 -6.49 -9.03 -11.03
N HIS A 413 -6.02 -7.88 -11.48
CA HIS A 413 -4.61 -7.47 -11.37
C HIS A 413 -4.49 -6.09 -10.75
N PRO A 414 -3.97 -5.96 -9.52
CA PRO A 414 -3.57 -4.67 -8.95
C PRO A 414 -2.25 -4.21 -9.60
N MET A 415 -2.36 -3.24 -10.52
CA MET A 415 -1.21 -2.73 -11.27
C MET A 415 -0.58 -1.56 -10.55
N HIS A 416 0.71 -1.69 -10.22
CA HIS A 416 1.51 -0.71 -9.50
C HIS A 416 2.62 -0.14 -10.36
N LEU A 417 2.83 1.19 -10.28
CA LEU A 417 3.90 1.91 -10.95
C LEU A 417 4.80 2.59 -9.93
N HIS A 418 6.07 2.21 -9.92
CA HIS A 418 7.09 2.79 -9.05
C HIS A 418 7.41 4.25 -9.40
N GLY A 419 7.76 5.03 -8.39
CA GLY A 419 8.30 6.39 -8.53
C GLY A 419 7.37 7.41 -9.18
N HIS A 420 6.09 7.08 -9.37
CA HIS A 420 5.11 7.94 -10.01
C HIS A 420 3.75 7.84 -9.32
N VAL A 421 3.00 8.92 -9.42
CA VAL A 421 1.55 8.96 -9.15
C VAL A 421 0.84 9.10 -10.48
N PHE A 422 -0.23 8.37 -10.67
CA PHE A 422 -1.09 8.46 -11.84
C PHE A 422 -2.53 8.78 -11.45
N GLN A 423 -3.29 9.38 -12.37
CA GLN A 423 -4.73 9.62 -12.22
C GLN A 423 -5.51 8.62 -13.05
N VAL A 424 -6.55 8.02 -12.48
CA VAL A 424 -7.52 7.22 -13.26
C VAL A 424 -8.33 8.17 -14.13
N VAL A 425 -8.25 8.01 -15.46
CA VAL A 425 -8.87 8.93 -16.43
C VAL A 425 -9.89 8.29 -17.35
N ALA A 426 -9.96 6.95 -17.41
CA ALA A 426 -11.06 6.24 -18.05
C ALA A 426 -11.27 4.84 -17.48
N LEU A 427 -12.51 4.38 -17.45
CA LEU A 427 -12.93 3.03 -17.09
C LEU A 427 -13.77 2.47 -18.22
N ASN A 428 -13.38 1.32 -18.78
CA ASN A 428 -14.03 0.70 -19.95
C ASN A 428 -14.31 1.72 -21.07
N GLY A 429 -13.34 2.56 -21.36
CA GLY A 429 -13.43 3.60 -22.38
C GLY A 429 -14.22 4.87 -22.00
N ARG A 430 -14.88 4.90 -20.83
CA ARG A 430 -15.61 6.08 -20.34
C ARG A 430 -14.68 6.99 -19.54
N ARG A 431 -14.48 8.22 -20.04
CA ARG A 431 -13.62 9.22 -19.38
C ARG A 431 -14.20 9.70 -18.05
N LEU A 432 -13.32 9.93 -17.08
CA LEU A 432 -13.64 10.53 -15.78
C LEU A 432 -12.43 11.29 -15.24
N ALA A 433 -12.66 12.15 -14.22
CA ALA A 433 -11.59 12.70 -13.40
C ALA A 433 -11.51 11.89 -12.09
N GLY A 434 -10.90 10.70 -12.18
CA GLY A 434 -10.83 9.75 -11.07
C GLY A 434 -9.81 10.11 -10.00
N ALA A 435 -9.53 9.19 -9.10
CA ALA A 435 -8.55 9.35 -8.04
C ALA A 435 -7.10 9.41 -8.56
N LEU A 436 -6.22 10.02 -7.78
CA LEU A 436 -4.78 9.81 -7.85
C LEU A 436 -4.43 8.51 -7.13
N ARG A 437 -3.58 7.69 -7.73
CA ARG A 437 -3.14 6.40 -7.22
C ARG A 437 -1.70 6.09 -7.63
N ASP A 438 -1.13 5.09 -7.02
CA ASP A 438 0.07 4.39 -7.50
C ASP A 438 -0.23 2.91 -7.82
N THR A 439 -1.37 2.40 -7.32
CA THR A 439 -1.82 1.02 -7.52
C THR A 439 -3.30 1.00 -7.89
N VAL A 440 -3.66 0.45 -9.05
CA VAL A 440 -5.06 0.35 -9.49
C VAL A 440 -5.47 -1.09 -9.76
N GLN A 441 -6.62 -1.49 -9.19
CA GLN A 441 -7.21 -2.80 -9.48
C GLN A 441 -7.80 -2.82 -10.89
N VAL A 442 -7.44 -3.84 -11.67
CA VAL A 442 -7.99 -4.08 -13.01
C VAL A 442 -8.77 -5.40 -12.98
N PRO A 443 -10.11 -5.36 -12.84
CA PRO A 443 -10.92 -6.56 -12.78
C PRO A 443 -10.85 -7.40 -14.07
N PRO A 444 -11.31 -8.66 -14.05
CA PRO A 444 -11.41 -9.48 -15.24
C PRO A 444 -12.14 -8.78 -16.38
N MET A 445 -11.60 -8.88 -17.60
CA MET A 445 -12.19 -8.34 -18.84
C MET A 445 -12.40 -6.82 -18.84
N ALA A 446 -11.86 -6.08 -17.88
CA ALA A 446 -12.00 -4.64 -17.78
C ALA A 446 -10.83 -3.88 -18.43
N MET A 447 -11.07 -2.60 -18.73
CA MET A 447 -10.03 -1.64 -19.15
C MET A 447 -9.98 -0.49 -18.18
N VAL A 448 -8.79 -0.20 -17.65
CA VAL A 448 -8.52 0.97 -16.81
C VAL A 448 -7.45 1.81 -17.49
N THR A 449 -7.75 3.09 -17.76
CA THR A 449 -6.78 4.03 -18.31
C THR A 449 -6.35 5.00 -17.23
N VAL A 450 -5.04 5.13 -17.05
CA VAL A 450 -4.43 6.07 -16.13
C VAL A 450 -3.56 7.07 -16.87
N ALA A 451 -3.51 8.31 -16.38
CA ALA A 451 -2.61 9.35 -16.90
C ALA A 451 -1.48 9.56 -15.90
N VAL A 452 -0.25 9.55 -16.37
CA VAL A 452 0.95 9.77 -15.57
C VAL A 452 1.81 10.86 -16.18
N ASP A 453 2.34 11.76 -15.35
CA ASP A 453 3.39 12.69 -15.75
C ASP A 453 4.74 12.02 -15.51
N ALA A 454 5.47 11.73 -16.60
CA ALA A 454 6.77 11.08 -16.54
C ALA A 454 7.77 11.94 -15.75
N GLY A 455 8.29 11.41 -14.67
CA GLY A 455 9.16 12.10 -13.70
C GLY A 455 10.65 12.03 -14.07
N GLU A 456 11.46 11.58 -13.11
CA GLU A 456 12.91 11.43 -13.25
C GLU A 456 13.26 10.47 -14.39
N ALA A 457 14.24 10.84 -15.20
CA ALA A 457 14.78 10.00 -16.27
C ALA A 457 15.49 8.78 -15.70
N ALA A 458 14.81 7.64 -15.72
CA ALA A 458 15.25 6.36 -15.14
C ALA A 458 14.39 5.20 -15.66
N ARG A 459 14.74 3.99 -15.24
CA ARG A 459 13.93 2.79 -15.42
C ARG A 459 13.10 2.58 -14.15
N TRP A 460 11.77 2.55 -14.29
CA TRP A 460 10.84 2.38 -13.19
C TRP A 460 10.06 1.09 -13.37
N MET A 461 9.92 0.31 -12.31
CA MET A 461 9.15 -0.92 -12.36
C MET A 461 7.65 -0.62 -12.53
N LEU A 462 6.99 -1.40 -13.38
CA LEU A 462 5.54 -1.45 -13.54
C LEU A 462 5.12 -2.91 -13.50
N HIS A 463 4.34 -3.31 -12.49
CA HIS A 463 4.05 -4.73 -12.25
C HIS A 463 2.68 -4.97 -11.63
N CYS A 464 2.22 -6.21 -11.68
CA CYS A 464 1.11 -6.67 -10.87
C CYS A 464 1.56 -6.83 -9.41
N HIS A 465 0.79 -6.33 -8.46
CA HIS A 465 1.09 -6.44 -7.03
C HIS A 465 0.53 -7.74 -6.40
N HIS A 466 -0.01 -8.64 -7.17
CA HIS A 466 -0.28 -10.00 -6.76
C HIS A 466 1.03 -10.79 -6.81
N MET A 467 1.59 -11.16 -5.64
CA MET A 467 2.95 -11.72 -5.56
C MET A 467 3.18 -12.96 -6.43
N PRO A 468 2.29 -13.97 -6.45
CA PRO A 468 2.44 -15.09 -7.38
C PRO A 468 2.48 -14.67 -8.87
N HIS A 469 1.71 -13.66 -9.27
CA HIS A 469 1.76 -13.13 -10.65
C HIS A 469 3.08 -12.43 -10.93
N LEU A 470 3.54 -11.59 -10.00
CA LEU A 470 4.84 -10.92 -10.09
C LEU A 470 5.96 -11.95 -10.20
N SER A 471 5.95 -13.00 -9.36
CA SER A 471 6.98 -14.03 -9.32
C SER A 471 7.12 -14.83 -10.61
N THR A 472 6.04 -14.94 -11.40
CA THR A 472 6.05 -15.58 -12.72
C THR A 472 6.34 -14.61 -13.87
N GLY A 473 6.64 -13.34 -13.55
CA GLY A 473 7.14 -12.36 -14.49
C GLY A 473 6.13 -11.33 -15.01
N MET A 474 4.99 -11.12 -14.31
CA MET A 474 4.02 -10.08 -14.69
C MET A 474 4.54 -8.67 -14.35
N MET A 475 5.62 -8.28 -15.02
CA MET A 475 6.36 -7.05 -14.84
C MET A 475 6.86 -6.50 -16.16
N THR A 476 6.98 -5.18 -16.25
CA THR A 476 7.65 -4.43 -17.31
C THR A 476 8.27 -3.16 -16.74
N GLU A 477 8.81 -2.32 -17.58
CA GLU A 477 9.38 -1.04 -17.19
C GLU A 477 8.62 0.13 -17.80
N PHE A 478 8.52 1.20 -17.04
CA PHE A 478 8.27 2.54 -17.51
C PHE A 478 9.63 3.27 -17.63
N ALA A 479 10.19 3.26 -18.83
CA ALA A 479 11.52 3.77 -19.12
C ALA A 479 11.44 5.24 -19.51
N VAL A 480 11.81 6.13 -18.61
CA VAL A 480 11.81 7.58 -18.83
C VAL A 480 13.19 8.03 -19.26
N SER A 481 13.27 8.69 -20.43
CA SER A 481 14.48 9.36 -20.92
C SER A 481 14.46 10.85 -20.57
N ALA A 482 15.65 11.49 -20.63
CA ALA A 482 15.78 12.94 -20.47
C ALA A 482 15.13 13.73 -21.62
#